data_e0e5b8194aba7c10c228d33073d3ddac
#
_entry.id   e0e5b8194aba7c10c228d33073d3ddac
#
_cell.length_a   1.000
_cell.length_b   1.000
_cell.length_c   1.000
_cell.angle_alpha   90.00
_cell.angle_beta   90.00
_cell.angle_gamma   90.00
#
_symmetry.space_group_name_H-M   'P 1'
#
loop_
_entity.id
_entity.type
_entity.pdbx_description
1 polymer ?
#
loop_
_entity_poly.entity_id
_entity_poly.type
_entity_poly.pdbx_seq_one_letter_code
_entity_poly.pdbx_strand_id
1 'polypeptide(L)'
;MQTYDKFYIDGAWRKPAGDGTIDVIDSGTEAVIGRIPEGQPADAQAAVRAARAAFDGWAATSPATRAAYLRKIAEHLQARSEELAQAITGEVGMPIKLSRAIQVGGPIYNWNAYAKLAASFEFEAQVDNSLVVREPVGVVAAITPWNYPLNQVTLKVAPALAAGCTVVLKPSEVAPLNAFMLAEAIHEAGLPAGVFNLVCGYGPVVGEVLATDPDVDMVSFTGSTRAGKRVAELAAASVKRVALELGGKSASVILDDADFTAAVKGTVNACYLNAGQTCSAHTRMLVPEARYDEARALAKTAAEAYVAGDPRQDATRLGALASAVQQQRVQSYIQRGIDEGAELVTGGVGLPDDIDKGFFVKPTVFGRVDPKSTIAQEEIFGPVLSIITYRDEDEAVRIANDSPYGLGGAVWAGSDEHAMRIARRIRTGQVDINGGTWNMAAPFGGFKQSGHGRENGVYGLEEYLEYKSMQLKPRKPA
;
A
#
# COMPACT_ATOMS: atom_id res chain seq x y z
N MET A 1 -24.91 -4.37 -9.32
CA MET A 1 -24.07 -3.24 -9.77
C MET A 1 -24.19 -2.13 -8.71
N GLN A 2 -23.08 -1.76 -8.07
CA GLN A 2 -23.06 -0.65 -7.09
C GLN A 2 -22.82 0.66 -7.83
N THR A 3 -23.76 1.61 -7.73
CA THR A 3 -23.66 2.90 -8.42
C THR A 3 -23.69 4.03 -7.41
N TYR A 4 -22.64 4.85 -7.44
CA TYR A 4 -22.58 6.12 -6.73
C TYR A 4 -22.69 7.26 -7.74
N ASP A 5 -23.52 8.24 -7.45
CA ASP A 5 -23.74 9.43 -8.30
C ASP A 5 -23.29 10.74 -7.61
N LYS A 6 -22.68 10.63 -6.44
CA LYS A 6 -22.29 11.74 -5.56
C LYS A 6 -20.95 11.49 -4.90
N PHE A 7 -20.23 12.57 -4.56
CA PHE A 7 -19.10 12.54 -3.64
C PHE A 7 -19.55 12.84 -2.21
N TYR A 8 -18.73 12.42 -1.24
CA TYR A 8 -18.96 12.76 0.16
C TYR A 8 -18.10 13.97 0.54
N ILE A 9 -18.73 15.15 0.65
CA ILE A 9 -18.04 16.42 0.92
C ILE A 9 -18.84 17.17 2.00
N ASP A 10 -18.13 17.66 3.03
CA ASP A 10 -18.70 18.51 4.08
C ASP A 10 -19.88 17.81 4.81
N GLY A 11 -19.69 16.54 5.16
CA GLY A 11 -20.68 15.73 5.88
C GLY A 11 -21.90 15.30 5.06
N ALA A 12 -21.93 15.55 3.75
CA ALA A 12 -23.08 15.27 2.89
C ALA A 12 -22.67 14.67 1.54
N TRP A 13 -23.59 13.89 0.96
CA TRP A 13 -23.49 13.39 -0.40
C TRP A 13 -23.86 14.49 -1.39
N ARG A 14 -22.89 15.00 -2.15
CA ARG A 14 -23.01 16.13 -3.08
C ARG A 14 -22.83 15.68 -4.53
N LYS A 15 -23.62 16.23 -5.44
CA LYS A 15 -23.47 16.01 -6.88
C LYS A 15 -22.11 16.53 -7.34
N PRO A 16 -21.44 15.82 -8.29
CA PRO A 16 -20.21 16.28 -8.88
C PRO A 16 -20.41 17.56 -9.71
N ALA A 17 -19.32 18.28 -9.96
CA ALA A 17 -19.33 19.49 -10.80
C ALA A 17 -19.50 19.17 -12.31
N GLY A 18 -19.20 17.94 -12.72
CA GLY A 18 -19.37 17.44 -14.09
C GLY A 18 -20.32 16.27 -14.17
N ASP A 19 -20.65 15.87 -15.40
CA ASP A 19 -21.57 14.75 -15.68
C ASP A 19 -20.83 13.45 -16.05
N GLY A 20 -19.48 13.45 -16.03
CA GLY A 20 -18.65 12.28 -16.34
C GLY A 20 -18.80 11.17 -15.31
N THR A 21 -18.69 9.95 -15.76
CA THR A 21 -18.70 8.75 -14.90
C THR A 21 -17.58 7.80 -15.26
N ILE A 22 -17.13 7.03 -14.27
CA ILE A 22 -16.10 5.99 -14.43
C ILE A 22 -16.75 4.64 -14.12
N ASP A 23 -16.65 3.71 -15.06
CA ASP A 23 -17.08 2.33 -14.86
C ASP A 23 -16.06 1.58 -14.03
N VAL A 24 -16.53 0.81 -13.05
CA VAL A 24 -15.74 -0.10 -12.23
C VAL A 24 -15.87 -1.50 -12.79
N ILE A 25 -14.74 -2.08 -13.14
CA ILE A 25 -14.68 -3.35 -13.87
C ILE A 25 -14.32 -4.49 -12.92
N ASP A 26 -15.04 -5.60 -13.07
CA ASP A 26 -14.65 -6.86 -12.42
C ASP A 26 -13.42 -7.45 -13.11
N SER A 27 -12.37 -7.62 -12.33
CA SER A 27 -11.07 -8.08 -12.84
C SER A 27 -11.07 -9.51 -13.39
N GLY A 28 -11.92 -10.37 -12.86
CA GLY A 28 -12.03 -11.78 -13.27
C GLY A 28 -12.96 -12.00 -14.47
N THR A 29 -13.92 -11.11 -14.71
CA THR A 29 -14.96 -11.29 -15.73
C THR A 29 -15.05 -10.17 -16.75
N GLU A 30 -14.30 -9.08 -16.56
CA GLU A 30 -14.34 -7.85 -17.39
C GLU A 30 -15.72 -7.17 -17.44
N ALA A 31 -16.65 -7.57 -16.57
CA ALA A 31 -17.97 -6.99 -16.49
C ALA A 31 -17.96 -5.67 -15.70
N VAL A 32 -18.85 -4.73 -16.06
CA VAL A 32 -19.08 -3.54 -15.23
C VAL A 32 -19.83 -3.96 -13.96
N ILE A 33 -19.21 -3.78 -12.80
CA ILE A 33 -19.79 -4.12 -11.48
C ILE A 33 -20.23 -2.89 -10.70
N GLY A 34 -19.74 -1.72 -11.09
CA GLY A 34 -20.09 -0.47 -10.46
C GLY A 34 -19.88 0.73 -11.36
N ARG A 35 -20.34 1.88 -10.87
CA ARG A 35 -20.09 3.18 -11.53
C ARG A 35 -19.93 4.26 -10.47
N ILE A 36 -18.99 5.17 -10.67
CA ILE A 36 -18.73 6.31 -9.80
C ILE A 36 -18.71 7.61 -10.62
N PRO A 37 -18.92 8.79 -10.01
CA PRO A 37 -18.74 10.04 -10.71
C PRO A 37 -17.27 10.29 -11.04
N GLU A 38 -17.02 10.97 -12.16
CA GLU A 38 -15.71 11.45 -12.56
C GLU A 38 -15.47 12.84 -11.98
N GLY A 39 -14.60 12.93 -10.96
CA GLY A 39 -14.28 14.17 -10.26
C GLY A 39 -13.55 15.19 -11.13
N GLN A 40 -13.93 16.44 -10.94
CA GLN A 40 -13.38 17.60 -11.59
C GLN A 40 -12.53 18.44 -10.61
N PRO A 41 -11.69 19.37 -11.09
CA PRO A 41 -10.92 20.28 -10.23
C PRO A 41 -11.79 21.00 -9.19
N ALA A 42 -13.00 21.41 -9.55
CA ALA A 42 -13.94 22.12 -8.67
C ALA A 42 -14.40 21.24 -7.49
N ASP A 43 -14.53 19.93 -7.68
CA ASP A 43 -14.90 18.99 -6.63
C ASP A 43 -13.76 18.85 -5.60
N ALA A 44 -12.52 18.71 -6.08
CA ALA A 44 -11.34 18.67 -5.23
C ALA A 44 -11.19 19.94 -4.39
N GLN A 45 -11.33 21.10 -5.02
CA GLN A 45 -11.28 22.39 -4.33
C GLN A 45 -12.41 22.56 -3.31
N ALA A 46 -13.63 22.07 -3.61
CA ALA A 46 -14.74 22.10 -2.66
C ALA A 46 -14.46 21.22 -1.44
N ALA A 47 -13.87 20.03 -1.63
CA ALA A 47 -13.46 19.12 -0.57
C ALA A 47 -12.34 19.73 0.30
N VAL A 48 -11.34 20.39 -0.32
CA VAL A 48 -10.25 21.08 0.41
C VAL A 48 -10.81 22.25 1.25
N ARG A 49 -11.68 23.09 0.69
CA ARG A 49 -12.32 24.16 1.47
C ARG A 49 -13.13 23.64 2.66
N ALA A 50 -13.87 22.53 2.49
CA ALA A 50 -14.61 21.90 3.59
C ALA A 50 -13.65 21.38 4.68
N ALA A 51 -12.55 20.72 4.28
CA ALA A 51 -11.54 20.21 5.19
C ALA A 51 -10.86 21.35 5.97
N ARG A 52 -10.50 22.46 5.29
CA ARG A 52 -9.90 23.64 5.92
C ARG A 52 -10.85 24.28 6.94
N ALA A 53 -12.12 24.45 6.59
CA ALA A 53 -13.13 25.03 7.48
C ALA A 53 -13.36 24.18 8.74
N ALA A 54 -13.24 22.87 8.65
CA ALA A 54 -13.45 21.95 9.78
C ALA A 54 -12.20 21.76 10.67
N PHE A 55 -11.00 22.16 10.20
CA PHE A 55 -9.74 21.79 10.83
C PHE A 55 -9.63 22.26 12.28
N ASP A 56 -9.81 23.54 12.57
CA ASP A 56 -9.63 24.09 13.91
C ASP A 56 -10.57 23.42 14.94
N GLY A 57 -11.82 23.19 14.55
CA GLY A 57 -12.81 22.50 15.38
C GLY A 57 -12.44 21.05 15.68
N TRP A 58 -11.93 20.32 14.68
CA TRP A 58 -11.50 18.93 14.84
C TRP A 58 -10.18 18.83 15.63
N ALA A 59 -9.20 19.66 15.33
CA ALA A 59 -7.92 19.71 16.02
C ALA A 59 -8.08 20.01 17.53
N ALA A 60 -9.07 20.83 17.89
CA ALA A 60 -9.38 21.15 19.29
C ALA A 60 -10.09 20.01 20.04
N THR A 61 -10.53 18.93 19.38
CA THR A 61 -11.19 17.81 20.05
C THR A 61 -10.20 17.02 20.91
N SER A 62 -10.70 16.42 22.01
CA SER A 62 -9.87 15.58 22.85
C SER A 62 -9.42 14.29 22.11
N PRO A 63 -8.23 13.75 22.43
CA PRO A 63 -7.80 12.44 21.93
C PRO A 63 -8.83 11.32 22.16
N ALA A 64 -9.51 11.34 23.31
CA ALA A 64 -10.57 10.38 23.65
C ALA A 64 -11.79 10.51 22.72
N THR A 65 -12.16 11.73 22.33
CA THR A 65 -13.23 11.99 21.35
C THR A 65 -12.87 11.42 20.00
N ARG A 66 -11.66 11.70 19.50
CA ARG A 66 -11.17 11.15 18.23
C ARG A 66 -11.15 9.62 18.24
N ALA A 67 -10.63 9.02 19.32
CA ALA A 67 -10.62 7.57 19.52
C ALA A 67 -12.03 6.94 19.48
N ALA A 68 -13.04 7.63 20.01
CA ALA A 68 -14.43 7.15 19.97
C ALA A 68 -14.98 7.09 18.54
N TYR A 69 -14.71 8.10 17.72
CA TYR A 69 -15.11 8.07 16.28
C TYR A 69 -14.40 6.97 15.51
N LEU A 70 -13.09 6.77 15.71
CA LEU A 70 -12.36 5.70 15.01
C LEU A 70 -12.92 4.31 15.36
N ARG A 71 -13.30 4.07 16.63
CA ARG A 71 -13.96 2.80 17.03
C ARG A 71 -15.29 2.60 16.33
N LYS A 72 -16.14 3.62 16.28
CA LYS A 72 -17.44 3.53 15.58
C LYS A 72 -17.25 3.22 14.10
N ILE A 73 -16.27 3.86 13.43
CA ILE A 73 -15.96 3.57 12.03
C ILE A 73 -15.54 2.09 11.88
N ALA A 74 -14.68 1.58 12.76
CA ALA A 74 -14.29 0.17 12.76
C ALA A 74 -15.50 -0.78 12.95
N GLU A 75 -16.45 -0.43 13.81
CA GLU A 75 -17.68 -1.20 14.05
C GLU A 75 -18.56 -1.24 12.80
N HIS A 76 -18.76 -0.11 12.12
CA HIS A 76 -19.51 -0.06 10.86
C HIS A 76 -18.84 -0.85 9.74
N LEU A 77 -17.51 -0.76 9.61
CA LEU A 77 -16.75 -1.57 8.64
C LEU A 77 -16.84 -3.07 8.97
N GLN A 78 -16.78 -3.46 10.25
CA GLN A 78 -16.93 -4.84 10.68
C GLN A 78 -18.30 -5.40 10.34
N ALA A 79 -19.36 -4.62 10.51
CA ALA A 79 -20.73 -5.02 10.17
C ALA A 79 -20.91 -5.29 8.66
N ARG A 80 -20.09 -4.65 7.81
CA ARG A 80 -20.12 -4.79 6.33
C ARG A 80 -18.92 -5.57 5.78
N SER A 81 -18.21 -6.33 6.61
CA SER A 81 -16.94 -6.96 6.25
C SER A 81 -17.04 -7.89 5.04
N GLU A 82 -18.11 -8.67 4.91
CA GLU A 82 -18.30 -9.56 3.76
C GLU A 82 -18.60 -8.78 2.48
N GLU A 83 -19.44 -7.75 2.54
CA GLU A 83 -19.73 -6.88 1.41
C GLU A 83 -18.46 -6.19 0.87
N LEU A 84 -17.63 -5.67 1.78
CA LEU A 84 -16.33 -5.08 1.45
C LEU A 84 -15.40 -6.12 0.80
N ALA A 85 -15.32 -7.33 1.33
CA ALA A 85 -14.49 -8.38 0.78
C ALA A 85 -14.90 -8.78 -0.65
N GLN A 86 -16.20 -8.89 -0.90
CA GLN A 86 -16.75 -9.19 -2.23
C GLN A 86 -16.48 -8.06 -3.23
N ALA A 87 -16.68 -6.79 -2.82
CA ALA A 87 -16.37 -5.64 -3.66
C ALA A 87 -14.89 -5.61 -4.05
N ILE A 88 -13.99 -5.69 -3.07
CA ILE A 88 -12.54 -5.66 -3.31
C ILE A 88 -12.08 -6.86 -4.15
N THR A 89 -12.63 -8.06 -3.90
CA THR A 89 -12.33 -9.23 -4.73
C THR A 89 -12.70 -9.00 -6.18
N GLY A 90 -13.85 -8.39 -6.44
CA GLY A 90 -14.26 -8.04 -7.81
C GLY A 90 -13.36 -6.99 -8.45
N GLU A 91 -13.06 -5.90 -7.74
CA GLU A 91 -12.23 -4.79 -8.25
C GLU A 91 -10.77 -5.18 -8.48
N VAL A 92 -10.16 -5.90 -7.53
CA VAL A 92 -8.70 -6.14 -7.49
C VAL A 92 -8.31 -7.51 -8.02
N GLY A 93 -9.22 -8.50 -7.92
CA GLY A 93 -8.94 -9.87 -8.28
C GLY A 93 -8.29 -10.71 -7.17
N MET A 94 -8.10 -10.17 -5.98
CA MET A 94 -7.55 -10.95 -4.87
C MET A 94 -8.52 -12.07 -4.46
N PRO A 95 -8.05 -13.32 -4.26
CA PRO A 95 -8.91 -14.42 -3.80
C PRO A 95 -9.69 -14.06 -2.53
N ILE A 96 -10.98 -14.36 -2.50
CA ILE A 96 -11.93 -13.94 -1.47
C ILE A 96 -11.50 -14.28 -0.04
N LYS A 97 -10.86 -15.42 0.15
CA LYS A 97 -10.31 -15.83 1.45
C LYS A 97 -9.25 -14.86 1.96
N LEU A 98 -8.39 -14.40 1.07
CA LEU A 98 -7.34 -13.41 1.37
C LEU A 98 -7.94 -12.01 1.48
N SER A 99 -8.94 -11.67 0.68
CA SER A 99 -9.67 -10.39 0.79
C SER A 99 -10.32 -10.23 2.15
N ARG A 100 -11.00 -11.26 2.66
CA ARG A 100 -11.57 -11.26 4.03
C ARG A 100 -10.51 -10.99 5.10
N ALA A 101 -9.36 -11.68 5.02
CA ALA A 101 -8.33 -11.61 6.03
C ALA A 101 -7.47 -10.33 5.93
N ILE A 102 -7.00 -10.01 4.72
CA ILE A 102 -5.98 -8.97 4.48
C ILE A 102 -6.63 -7.65 4.08
N GLN A 103 -7.51 -7.67 3.07
CA GLN A 103 -8.08 -6.44 2.50
C GLN A 103 -9.13 -5.80 3.42
N VAL A 104 -9.77 -6.56 4.31
CA VAL A 104 -10.82 -6.09 5.21
C VAL A 104 -10.44 -6.25 6.67
N GLY A 105 -10.01 -7.45 7.09
CA GLY A 105 -9.64 -7.72 8.48
C GLY A 105 -8.47 -6.85 8.94
N GLY A 106 -7.44 -6.66 8.10
CA GLY A 106 -6.32 -5.78 8.39
C GLY A 106 -6.73 -4.31 8.62
N PRO A 107 -7.44 -3.67 7.70
CA PRO A 107 -7.99 -2.33 7.90
C PRO A 107 -8.80 -2.15 9.17
N ILE A 108 -9.74 -3.05 9.46
CA ILE A 108 -10.55 -2.99 10.68
C ILE A 108 -9.67 -3.06 11.94
N TYR A 109 -8.67 -3.95 11.94
CA TYR A 109 -7.67 -4.00 13.00
C TYR A 109 -6.95 -2.64 13.14
N ASN A 110 -6.51 -2.03 12.04
CA ASN A 110 -5.78 -0.76 12.05
C ASN A 110 -6.66 0.40 12.56
N TRP A 111 -7.94 0.49 12.19
CA TRP A 111 -8.86 1.48 12.75
C TRP A 111 -8.95 1.37 14.29
N ASN A 112 -9.09 0.14 14.82
CA ASN A 112 -9.10 -0.11 16.26
C ASN A 112 -7.74 0.19 16.92
N ALA A 113 -6.64 -0.15 16.27
CA ALA A 113 -5.29 0.12 16.78
C ALA A 113 -5.02 1.63 16.88
N TYR A 114 -5.39 2.41 15.85
CA TYR A 114 -5.27 3.87 15.90
C TYR A 114 -6.24 4.51 16.88
N ALA A 115 -7.44 3.96 17.09
CA ALA A 115 -8.33 4.41 18.16
C ALA A 115 -7.71 4.21 19.54
N LYS A 116 -7.07 3.05 19.77
CA LYS A 116 -6.35 2.78 21.02
C LYS A 116 -5.14 3.69 21.18
N LEU A 117 -4.36 3.86 20.12
CA LEU A 117 -3.17 4.70 20.11
C LEU A 117 -3.53 6.16 20.36
N ALA A 118 -4.55 6.72 19.69
CA ALA A 118 -5.02 8.08 19.91
C ALA A 118 -5.35 8.35 21.38
N ALA A 119 -5.99 7.39 22.06
CA ALA A 119 -6.37 7.54 23.48
C ALA A 119 -5.18 7.49 24.46
N SER A 120 -4.04 6.91 24.06
CA SER A 120 -2.89 6.67 24.93
C SER A 120 -1.62 7.42 24.54
N PHE A 121 -1.60 8.08 23.38
CA PHE A 121 -0.43 8.78 22.89
C PHE A 121 -0.20 10.07 23.67
N GLU A 122 1.04 10.31 24.06
CA GLU A 122 1.45 11.53 24.75
C GLU A 122 1.69 12.66 23.74
N PHE A 123 0.70 13.55 23.58
CA PHE A 123 0.79 14.70 22.68
C PHE A 123 1.64 15.84 23.25
N GLU A 124 2.02 15.78 24.52
CA GLU A 124 2.86 16.78 25.19
C GLU A 124 3.97 16.10 25.98
N ALA A 125 5.15 16.70 26.02
CA ALA A 125 6.28 16.25 26.80
C ALA A 125 7.09 17.42 27.35
N GLN A 126 7.46 17.35 28.65
CA GLN A 126 8.36 18.32 29.25
C GLN A 126 9.81 17.96 28.94
N VAL A 127 10.56 18.90 28.35
CA VAL A 127 11.99 18.79 28.06
C VAL A 127 12.68 20.01 28.70
N ASP A 128 13.35 19.79 29.82
CA ASP A 128 13.93 20.86 30.65
C ASP A 128 12.94 21.99 30.95
N ASN A 129 13.19 23.18 30.49
CA ASN A 129 12.31 24.34 30.63
C ASN A 129 11.33 24.52 29.46
N SER A 130 11.19 23.54 28.58
CA SER A 130 10.32 23.62 27.41
C SER A 130 9.21 22.60 27.49
N LEU A 131 7.97 23.03 27.20
CA LEU A 131 6.88 22.12 26.88
C LEU A 131 6.89 21.89 25.36
N VAL A 132 7.14 20.65 24.94
CA VAL A 132 7.06 20.22 23.56
C VAL A 132 5.68 19.65 23.30
N VAL A 133 4.94 20.25 22.37
CA VAL A 133 3.59 19.82 21.96
C VAL A 133 3.63 19.25 20.57
N ARG A 134 2.91 18.16 20.35
CA ARG A 134 2.70 17.52 19.04
C ARG A 134 1.30 17.89 18.56
N GLU A 135 1.24 18.73 17.53
CA GLU A 135 0.00 19.27 16.97
C GLU A 135 -0.28 18.64 15.59
N PRO A 136 -1.57 18.51 15.17
CA PRO A 136 -1.88 18.01 13.83
C PRO A 136 -1.29 18.91 12.75
N VAL A 137 -0.78 18.29 11.68
CA VAL A 137 -0.15 19.02 10.56
C VAL A 137 -1.12 19.95 9.82
N GLY A 138 -2.42 19.64 9.81
CA GLY A 138 -3.42 20.45 9.11
C GLY A 138 -4.38 19.64 8.24
N VAL A 139 -4.61 20.10 7.02
CA VAL A 139 -5.39 19.44 5.98
C VAL A 139 -4.50 18.46 5.22
N VAL A 140 -4.90 17.19 5.19
CA VAL A 140 -4.17 16.11 4.53
C VAL A 140 -4.87 15.69 3.24
N ALA A 141 -4.18 15.78 2.10
CA ALA A 141 -4.59 15.12 0.88
C ALA A 141 -4.07 13.67 0.87
N ALA A 142 -4.96 12.70 1.04
CA ALA A 142 -4.65 11.28 0.99
C ALA A 142 -4.93 10.73 -0.41
N ILE A 143 -3.90 10.32 -1.14
CA ILE A 143 -4.02 9.78 -2.51
C ILE A 143 -3.55 8.33 -2.50
N THR A 144 -4.44 7.39 -2.84
CA THR A 144 -4.22 5.97 -2.62
C THR A 144 -4.31 5.12 -3.88
N PRO A 145 -3.55 4.01 -3.96
CA PRO A 145 -3.57 3.08 -5.09
C PRO A 145 -4.72 2.08 -4.99
N TRP A 146 -4.76 1.15 -5.94
CA TRP A 146 -5.81 0.16 -6.12
C TRP A 146 -5.49 -1.24 -5.56
N ASN A 147 -4.25 -1.56 -5.21
CA ASN A 147 -3.82 -2.95 -4.94
C ASN A 147 -4.24 -3.50 -3.56
N TYR A 148 -4.23 -2.65 -2.54
CA TYR A 148 -4.80 -2.90 -1.21
C TYR A 148 -5.70 -1.73 -0.83
N PRO A 149 -6.80 -1.51 -1.56
CA PRO A 149 -7.47 -0.22 -1.60
C PRO A 149 -7.96 0.24 -0.23
N LEU A 150 -8.69 -0.59 0.52
CA LEU A 150 -9.17 -0.21 1.86
C LEU A 150 -8.03 -0.08 2.87
N ASN A 151 -6.98 -0.92 2.77
CA ASN A 151 -5.84 -0.84 3.68
C ASN A 151 -5.03 0.45 3.47
N GLN A 152 -4.74 0.79 2.21
CA GLN A 152 -3.99 2.00 1.89
C GLN A 152 -4.74 3.29 2.28
N VAL A 153 -6.06 3.28 2.14
CA VAL A 153 -6.91 4.36 2.65
C VAL A 153 -6.84 4.42 4.18
N THR A 154 -7.00 3.29 4.85
CA THR A 154 -6.98 3.20 6.32
C THR A 154 -5.67 3.70 6.91
N LEU A 155 -4.52 3.32 6.33
CA LEU A 155 -3.19 3.71 6.83
C LEU A 155 -2.89 5.21 6.67
N LYS A 156 -3.70 5.94 5.93
CA LYS A 156 -3.62 7.40 5.81
C LYS A 156 -4.71 8.11 6.60
N VAL A 157 -5.95 7.68 6.45
CA VAL A 157 -7.12 8.35 7.04
C VAL A 157 -7.18 8.16 8.55
N ALA A 158 -7.00 6.92 9.04
CA ALA A 158 -7.12 6.64 10.46
C ALA A 158 -6.07 7.38 11.31
N PRO A 159 -4.75 7.34 11.00
CA PRO A 159 -3.75 8.10 11.76
C PRO A 159 -3.91 9.61 11.61
N ALA A 160 -4.28 10.13 10.42
CA ALA A 160 -4.53 11.55 10.24
C ALA A 160 -5.69 12.04 11.14
N LEU A 161 -6.81 11.33 11.17
CA LEU A 161 -7.93 11.63 12.06
C LEU A 161 -7.55 11.47 13.54
N ALA A 162 -6.76 10.46 13.89
CA ALA A 162 -6.25 10.23 15.24
C ALA A 162 -5.36 11.40 15.71
N ALA A 163 -4.52 11.92 14.82
CA ALA A 163 -3.68 13.09 15.08
C ALA A 163 -4.50 14.38 15.27
N GLY A 164 -5.69 14.49 14.68
CA GLY A 164 -6.52 15.69 14.68
C GLY A 164 -6.49 16.45 13.36
N CYS A 165 -5.95 15.86 12.29
CA CYS A 165 -5.98 16.39 10.94
C CYS A 165 -7.36 16.20 10.30
N THR A 166 -7.70 17.04 9.33
CA THR A 166 -8.81 16.81 8.41
C THR A 166 -8.29 16.21 7.12
N VAL A 167 -9.14 15.45 6.40
CA VAL A 167 -8.70 14.63 5.27
C VAL A 167 -9.55 14.86 4.03
N VAL A 168 -8.88 14.99 2.89
CA VAL A 168 -9.46 14.83 1.56
C VAL A 168 -8.88 13.57 0.94
N LEU A 169 -9.71 12.54 0.79
CA LEU A 169 -9.32 11.26 0.19
C LEU A 169 -9.58 11.25 -1.31
N LYS A 170 -8.56 10.91 -2.08
CA LYS A 170 -8.68 10.51 -3.48
C LYS A 170 -8.25 9.05 -3.62
N PRO A 171 -9.16 8.07 -3.65
CA PRO A 171 -8.84 6.69 -3.96
C PRO A 171 -8.52 6.53 -5.44
N SER A 172 -7.92 5.38 -5.81
CA SER A 172 -7.79 5.02 -7.21
C SER A 172 -9.15 4.80 -7.86
N GLU A 173 -9.29 5.25 -9.08
CA GLU A 173 -10.47 5.00 -9.93
C GLU A 173 -10.61 3.54 -10.38
N VAL A 174 -9.56 2.73 -10.22
CA VAL A 174 -9.56 1.30 -10.58
C VAL A 174 -10.31 0.45 -9.54
N ALA A 175 -10.18 0.80 -8.24
CA ALA A 175 -10.82 0.06 -7.14
C ALA A 175 -11.43 1.03 -6.11
N PRO A 176 -12.45 1.81 -6.48
CA PRO A 176 -12.98 2.89 -5.65
C PRO A 176 -14.13 2.49 -4.72
N LEU A 177 -14.88 1.42 -5.00
CA LEU A 177 -16.15 1.12 -4.31
C LEU A 177 -15.98 0.99 -2.80
N ASN A 178 -14.92 0.35 -2.35
CA ASN A 178 -14.59 0.20 -0.94
C ASN A 178 -14.39 1.56 -0.23
N ALA A 179 -13.88 2.59 -0.92
CA ALA A 179 -13.70 3.93 -0.36
C ALA A 179 -15.04 4.67 -0.22
N PHE A 180 -15.98 4.45 -1.12
CA PHE A 180 -17.35 4.95 -0.96
C PHE A 180 -18.07 4.26 0.20
N MET A 181 -17.92 2.94 0.35
CA MET A 181 -18.43 2.19 1.50
C MET A 181 -17.82 2.65 2.83
N LEU A 182 -16.53 3.02 2.83
CA LEU A 182 -15.90 3.67 3.99
C LEU A 182 -16.51 5.04 4.28
N ALA A 183 -16.80 5.85 3.25
CA ALA A 183 -17.44 7.14 3.44
C ALA A 183 -18.87 7.00 4.04
N GLU A 184 -19.61 5.96 3.66
CA GLU A 184 -20.89 5.60 4.29
C GLU A 184 -20.69 5.23 5.78
N ALA A 185 -19.70 4.39 6.10
CA ALA A 185 -19.36 4.04 7.49
C ALA A 185 -18.97 5.25 8.33
N ILE A 186 -18.22 6.20 7.76
CA ILE A 186 -17.84 7.47 8.39
C ILE A 186 -19.07 8.36 8.62
N HIS A 187 -19.97 8.42 7.66
CA HIS A 187 -21.23 9.16 7.79
C HIS A 187 -22.10 8.60 8.92
N GLU A 188 -22.29 7.29 8.96
CA GLU A 188 -23.04 6.57 9.99
C GLU A 188 -22.40 6.71 11.39
N ALA A 189 -21.06 6.75 11.46
CA ALA A 189 -20.35 7.02 12.71
C ALA A 189 -20.59 8.44 13.25
N GLY A 190 -21.14 9.35 12.42
CA GLY A 190 -21.46 10.72 12.78
C GLY A 190 -20.23 11.63 12.89
N LEU A 191 -19.17 11.38 12.11
CA LEU A 191 -18.00 12.25 12.08
C LEU A 191 -18.41 13.68 11.69
N PRO A 192 -17.88 14.74 12.33
CA PRO A 192 -18.28 16.11 12.03
C PRO A 192 -18.07 16.48 10.56
N ALA A 193 -18.96 17.32 10.02
CA ALA A 193 -18.92 17.78 8.64
C ALA A 193 -17.52 18.38 8.29
N GLY A 194 -17.02 18.08 7.10
CA GLY A 194 -15.73 18.57 6.60
C GLY A 194 -14.50 17.83 7.13
N VAL A 195 -14.58 17.08 8.23
CA VAL A 195 -13.42 16.36 8.81
C VAL A 195 -12.89 15.28 7.87
N PHE A 196 -13.77 14.60 7.16
CA PHE A 196 -13.44 13.66 6.09
C PHE A 196 -14.22 14.01 4.83
N ASN A 197 -13.52 14.00 3.69
CA ASN A 197 -14.08 14.27 2.38
C ASN A 197 -13.57 13.23 1.38
N LEU A 198 -14.42 12.78 0.47
CA LEU A 198 -14.10 11.81 -0.59
C LEU A 198 -14.39 12.42 -1.96
N VAL A 199 -13.36 12.48 -2.81
CA VAL A 199 -13.48 12.82 -4.25
C VAL A 199 -12.67 11.80 -5.04
N CYS A 200 -13.29 11.17 -6.05
CA CYS A 200 -12.63 10.24 -6.93
C CYS A 200 -12.53 10.81 -8.35
N GLY A 201 -11.48 10.44 -9.07
CA GLY A 201 -11.21 10.89 -10.43
C GLY A 201 -9.78 10.58 -10.84
N TYR A 202 -9.41 10.97 -12.05
CA TYR A 202 -8.07 10.68 -12.57
C TYR A 202 -6.98 11.49 -11.86
N GLY A 203 -5.80 10.86 -11.70
CA GLY A 203 -4.65 11.45 -11.02
C GLY A 203 -4.26 12.84 -11.55
N PRO A 204 -4.08 13.02 -12.88
CA PRO A 204 -3.74 14.32 -13.47
C PRO A 204 -4.80 15.41 -13.30
N VAL A 205 -6.06 15.05 -13.01
CA VAL A 205 -7.16 16.01 -12.87
C VAL A 205 -7.39 16.36 -11.40
N VAL A 206 -7.73 15.35 -10.57
CA VAL A 206 -8.05 15.55 -9.14
C VAL A 206 -6.79 15.53 -8.28
N GLY A 207 -5.86 14.59 -8.55
CA GLY A 207 -4.66 14.43 -7.74
C GLY A 207 -3.71 15.61 -7.80
N GLU A 208 -3.48 16.20 -8.98
CA GLU A 208 -2.61 17.39 -9.13
C GLU A 208 -3.22 18.63 -8.47
N VAL A 209 -4.55 18.79 -8.49
CA VAL A 209 -5.22 19.85 -7.73
C VAL A 209 -4.95 19.70 -6.25
N LEU A 210 -5.14 18.51 -5.68
CA LEU A 210 -4.86 18.27 -4.25
C LEU A 210 -3.39 18.53 -3.89
N ALA A 211 -2.46 18.17 -4.77
CA ALA A 211 -1.04 18.40 -4.53
C ALA A 211 -0.63 19.89 -4.61
N THR A 212 -1.37 20.71 -5.34
CA THR A 212 -1.05 22.13 -5.57
C THR A 212 -1.90 23.10 -4.76
N ASP A 213 -3.06 22.69 -4.23
CA ASP A 213 -3.99 23.59 -3.52
C ASP A 213 -3.32 24.18 -2.25
N PRO A 214 -3.28 25.53 -2.07
CA PRO A 214 -2.58 26.16 -0.97
C PRO A 214 -3.16 25.81 0.42
N ASP A 215 -4.42 25.42 0.49
CA ASP A 215 -5.10 25.03 1.74
C ASP A 215 -4.84 23.58 2.15
N VAL A 216 -4.02 22.82 1.40
CA VAL A 216 -3.51 21.51 1.78
C VAL A 216 -2.13 21.69 2.44
N ASP A 217 -1.95 21.16 3.65
CA ASP A 217 -0.70 21.25 4.41
C ASP A 217 0.21 20.03 4.14
N MET A 218 -0.38 18.85 3.91
CA MET A 218 0.35 17.61 3.68
C MET A 218 -0.28 16.79 2.55
N VAL A 219 0.58 16.18 1.73
CA VAL A 219 0.18 15.14 0.79
C VAL A 219 0.72 13.79 1.25
N SER A 220 -0.16 12.84 1.55
CA SER A 220 0.18 11.44 1.84
C SER A 220 -0.19 10.60 0.61
N PHE A 221 0.83 10.12 -0.08
CA PHE A 221 0.70 9.46 -1.39
C PHE A 221 1.23 8.02 -1.34
N THR A 222 0.47 7.08 -1.88
CA THR A 222 0.97 5.74 -2.24
C THR A 222 0.69 5.45 -3.71
N GLY A 223 1.70 4.99 -4.43
CA GLY A 223 1.56 4.66 -5.85
C GLY A 223 2.89 4.43 -6.56
N SER A 224 2.92 4.62 -7.89
CA SER A 224 4.13 4.43 -8.67
C SER A 224 5.18 5.51 -8.36
N THR A 225 6.47 5.13 -8.45
CA THR A 225 7.59 6.06 -8.27
C THR A 225 7.50 7.29 -9.20
N ARG A 226 7.05 7.11 -10.43
CA ARG A 226 6.83 8.21 -11.38
C ARG A 226 5.79 9.21 -10.86
N ALA A 227 4.65 8.72 -10.39
CA ALA A 227 3.59 9.58 -9.85
C ALA A 227 4.01 10.24 -8.52
N GLY A 228 4.73 9.52 -7.64
CA GLY A 228 5.25 10.08 -6.40
C GLY A 228 6.24 11.22 -6.61
N LYS A 229 7.15 11.10 -7.60
CA LYS A 229 8.04 12.20 -8.01
C LYS A 229 7.25 13.42 -8.47
N ARG A 230 6.18 13.23 -9.26
CA ARG A 230 5.31 14.32 -9.73
C ARG A 230 4.58 15.00 -8.57
N VAL A 231 4.06 14.23 -7.61
CA VAL A 231 3.42 14.76 -6.41
C VAL A 231 4.39 15.59 -5.58
N ALA A 232 5.61 15.09 -5.35
CA ALA A 232 6.64 15.82 -4.60
C ALA A 232 7.05 17.13 -5.29
N GLU A 233 7.22 17.09 -6.62
CA GLU A 233 7.51 18.29 -7.42
C GLU A 233 6.41 19.37 -7.26
N LEU A 234 5.15 18.97 -7.36
CA LEU A 234 4.01 19.89 -7.23
C LEU A 234 3.88 20.44 -5.81
N ALA A 235 4.03 19.61 -4.80
CA ALA A 235 3.93 19.98 -3.40
C ALA A 235 5.05 20.95 -2.96
N ALA A 236 6.22 20.88 -3.59
CA ALA A 236 7.37 21.72 -3.26
C ALA A 236 7.10 23.22 -3.45
N ALA A 237 6.20 23.60 -4.37
CA ALA A 237 5.88 25.01 -4.65
C ALA A 237 5.32 25.77 -3.43
N SER A 238 4.68 25.08 -2.48
CA SER A 238 4.16 25.65 -1.23
C SER A 238 4.73 25.00 0.02
N VAL A 239 5.88 24.31 -0.13
CA VAL A 239 6.61 23.66 0.99
C VAL A 239 5.72 22.71 1.80
N LYS A 240 4.79 22.01 1.14
CA LYS A 240 3.92 21.04 1.80
C LYS A 240 4.74 19.86 2.36
N ARG A 241 4.31 19.33 3.49
CA ARG A 241 4.80 18.05 3.94
C ARG A 241 4.37 16.96 2.97
N VAL A 242 5.26 16.01 2.67
CA VAL A 242 4.98 14.91 1.74
C VAL A 242 5.43 13.59 2.35
N ALA A 243 4.53 12.63 2.45
CA ALA A 243 4.84 11.22 2.72
C ALA A 243 4.61 10.41 1.45
N LEU A 244 5.60 9.61 1.06
CA LEU A 244 5.60 8.83 -0.17
C LEU A 244 5.83 7.35 0.14
N GLU A 245 4.86 6.52 -0.21
CA GLU A 245 4.98 5.07 -0.24
C GLU A 245 4.94 4.62 -1.70
N LEU A 246 6.08 4.15 -2.23
CA LEU A 246 6.27 3.91 -3.66
C LEU A 246 6.63 2.45 -3.94
N GLY A 247 7.05 2.19 -5.16
CA GLY A 247 7.37 0.85 -5.62
C GLY A 247 8.56 0.19 -4.93
N GLY A 248 8.71 -1.11 -5.15
CA GLY A 248 9.78 -1.92 -4.63
C GLY A 248 10.29 -2.96 -5.63
N LYS A 249 11.49 -3.48 -5.35
CA LYS A 249 12.07 -4.63 -6.04
C LYS A 249 12.77 -5.50 -5.00
N SER A 250 11.98 -6.01 -4.06
CA SER A 250 12.47 -6.65 -2.84
C SER A 250 13.24 -7.94 -3.14
N ALA A 251 14.38 -8.10 -2.47
CA ALA A 251 15.21 -9.28 -2.56
C ALA A 251 14.95 -10.22 -1.37
N SER A 252 14.71 -11.50 -1.66
CA SER A 252 14.76 -12.59 -0.69
C SER A 252 16.10 -13.27 -0.83
N VAL A 253 16.98 -13.11 0.16
CA VAL A 253 18.32 -13.72 0.21
C VAL A 253 18.22 -15.04 0.95
N ILE A 254 18.48 -16.14 0.25
CA ILE A 254 18.49 -17.49 0.81
C ILE A 254 19.95 -17.91 0.98
N LEU A 255 20.41 -18.03 2.23
CA LEU A 255 21.80 -18.42 2.53
C LEU A 255 21.95 -19.95 2.44
N ASP A 256 23.18 -20.42 2.34
CA ASP A 256 23.51 -21.83 2.10
C ASP A 256 23.05 -22.76 3.24
N ASP A 257 23.06 -22.25 4.47
CA ASP A 257 22.65 -22.96 5.69
C ASP A 257 21.12 -22.91 5.99
N ALA A 258 20.31 -22.23 5.13
CA ALA A 258 18.88 -22.11 5.31
C ALA A 258 18.14 -23.45 5.09
N ASP A 259 16.94 -23.58 5.69
CA ASP A 259 15.94 -24.55 5.19
C ASP A 259 15.48 -24.11 3.79
N PHE A 260 16.13 -24.70 2.79
CA PHE A 260 15.99 -24.27 1.41
C PHE A 260 14.58 -24.48 0.86
N THR A 261 13.94 -25.57 1.27
CA THR A 261 12.55 -25.87 0.84
C THR A 261 11.57 -24.83 1.40
N ALA A 262 11.68 -24.53 2.69
CA ALA A 262 10.85 -23.50 3.32
C ALA A 262 11.11 -22.13 2.74
N ALA A 263 12.38 -21.77 2.54
CA ALA A 263 12.81 -20.46 2.03
C ALA A 263 12.33 -20.18 0.61
N VAL A 264 12.51 -21.15 -0.30
CA VAL A 264 12.05 -21.02 -1.70
C VAL A 264 10.53 -20.93 -1.75
N LYS A 265 9.81 -21.82 -1.04
CA LYS A 265 8.35 -21.79 -0.99
C LYS A 265 7.82 -20.48 -0.38
N GLY A 266 8.45 -20.01 0.71
CA GLY A 266 8.12 -18.74 1.35
C GLY A 266 8.32 -17.55 0.42
N THR A 267 9.41 -17.53 -0.34
CA THR A 267 9.70 -16.49 -1.34
C THR A 267 8.68 -16.48 -2.46
N VAL A 268 8.32 -17.64 -3.03
CA VAL A 268 7.27 -17.75 -4.06
C VAL A 268 5.93 -17.26 -3.53
N ASN A 269 5.55 -17.65 -2.30
CA ASN A 269 4.32 -17.18 -1.67
C ASN A 269 4.30 -15.64 -1.51
N ALA A 270 5.39 -15.04 -1.04
CA ALA A 270 5.51 -13.59 -0.88
C ALA A 270 5.53 -12.85 -2.24
N CYS A 271 6.11 -13.46 -3.28
CA CYS A 271 6.09 -12.93 -4.64
C CYS A 271 4.69 -12.94 -5.26
N TYR A 272 3.90 -14.00 -5.02
CA TYR A 272 2.61 -14.22 -5.69
C TYR A 272 1.40 -13.76 -4.89
N LEU A 273 1.60 -13.26 -3.66
CA LEU A 273 0.52 -12.67 -2.88
C LEU A 273 -0.16 -11.55 -3.69
N ASN A 274 -1.50 -11.54 -3.72
CA ASN A 274 -2.30 -10.61 -4.52
C ASN A 274 -1.91 -10.60 -6.02
N ALA A 275 -1.61 -11.77 -6.58
CA ALA A 275 -1.08 -11.93 -7.94
C ALA A 275 0.17 -11.07 -8.22
N GLY A 276 1.02 -10.89 -7.22
CA GLY A 276 2.24 -10.06 -7.30
C GLY A 276 2.00 -8.56 -7.28
N GLN A 277 0.77 -8.10 -7.07
CA GLN A 277 0.38 -6.68 -7.02
C GLN A 277 0.65 -6.10 -5.61
N THR A 278 1.85 -6.30 -5.11
CA THR A 278 2.29 -5.95 -3.77
C THR A 278 3.63 -5.22 -3.84
N CYS A 279 3.68 -3.98 -3.33
CA CYS A 279 4.87 -3.14 -3.40
C CYS A 279 6.10 -3.76 -2.71
N SER A 280 5.90 -4.55 -1.64
CA SER A 280 6.95 -5.26 -0.91
C SER A 280 7.18 -6.70 -1.39
N ALA A 281 6.54 -7.17 -2.47
CA ALA A 281 6.66 -8.54 -2.99
C ALA A 281 8.13 -8.95 -3.21
N HIS A 282 8.50 -10.13 -2.75
CA HIS A 282 9.86 -10.68 -2.88
C HIS A 282 10.11 -11.20 -4.30
N THR A 283 10.24 -10.31 -5.27
CA THR A 283 10.32 -10.63 -6.70
C THR A 283 11.71 -11.01 -7.19
N ARG A 284 12.76 -10.80 -6.36
CA ARG A 284 14.12 -11.28 -6.62
C ARG A 284 14.49 -12.34 -5.57
N MET A 285 14.69 -13.58 -6.00
CA MET A 285 15.18 -14.67 -5.16
C MET A 285 16.68 -14.82 -5.39
N LEU A 286 17.52 -14.51 -4.39
CA LEU A 286 18.97 -14.62 -4.44
C LEU A 286 19.38 -15.94 -3.79
N VAL A 287 20.11 -16.79 -4.53
CA VAL A 287 20.51 -18.14 -4.08
C VAL A 287 22.01 -18.40 -4.34
N PRO A 288 22.68 -19.23 -3.52
CA PRO A 288 24.04 -19.66 -3.84
C PRO A 288 24.11 -20.33 -5.21
N GLU A 289 25.13 -20.00 -6.01
CA GLU A 289 25.30 -20.58 -7.35
C GLU A 289 25.31 -22.12 -7.34
N ALA A 290 25.95 -22.71 -6.34
CA ALA A 290 26.03 -24.15 -6.16
C ALA A 290 24.67 -24.82 -5.92
N ARG A 291 23.65 -24.07 -5.46
CA ARG A 291 22.30 -24.58 -5.18
C ARG A 291 21.25 -24.11 -6.18
N TYR A 292 21.66 -23.53 -7.30
CA TYR A 292 20.75 -22.99 -8.30
C TYR A 292 19.74 -24.03 -8.82
N ASP A 293 20.19 -25.22 -9.20
CA ASP A 293 19.31 -26.25 -9.79
C ASP A 293 18.26 -26.74 -8.79
N GLU A 294 18.61 -26.85 -7.51
CA GLU A 294 17.67 -27.16 -6.44
C GLU A 294 16.63 -26.03 -6.27
N ALA A 295 17.09 -24.78 -6.17
CA ALA A 295 16.21 -23.62 -6.07
C ALA A 295 15.24 -23.53 -7.25
N ARG A 296 15.72 -23.73 -8.47
CA ARG A 296 14.95 -23.71 -9.71
C ARG A 296 13.85 -24.77 -9.69
N ALA A 297 14.19 -25.99 -9.31
CA ALA A 297 13.21 -27.10 -9.23
C ALA A 297 12.13 -26.85 -8.17
N LEU A 298 12.53 -26.40 -6.98
CA LEU A 298 11.60 -26.04 -5.91
C LEU A 298 10.70 -24.85 -6.27
N ALA A 299 11.27 -23.80 -6.89
CA ALA A 299 10.51 -22.64 -7.33
C ALA A 299 9.49 -22.99 -8.41
N LYS A 300 9.87 -23.82 -9.39
CA LYS A 300 8.96 -24.35 -10.40
C LYS A 300 7.77 -25.05 -9.76
N THR A 301 8.03 -26.03 -8.91
CA THR A 301 6.98 -26.80 -8.20
C THR A 301 6.07 -25.88 -7.37
N ALA A 302 6.65 -24.92 -6.65
CA ALA A 302 5.90 -23.97 -5.84
C ALA A 302 5.03 -23.04 -6.69
N ALA A 303 5.55 -22.57 -7.83
CA ALA A 303 4.84 -21.68 -8.75
C ALA A 303 3.68 -22.38 -9.45
N GLU A 304 3.89 -23.61 -9.95
CA GLU A 304 2.86 -24.39 -10.63
C GLU A 304 1.70 -24.80 -9.71
N ALA A 305 1.89 -24.77 -8.39
CA ALA A 305 0.82 -24.95 -7.41
C ALA A 305 -0.12 -23.73 -7.29
N TYR A 306 0.20 -22.60 -7.93
CA TYR A 306 -0.66 -21.42 -8.00
C TYR A 306 -1.53 -21.48 -9.26
N VAL A 307 -2.58 -22.30 -9.20
CA VAL A 307 -3.56 -22.37 -10.27
C VAL A 307 -4.41 -21.10 -10.25
N ALA A 308 -4.46 -20.43 -11.40
CA ALA A 308 -5.31 -19.26 -11.59
C ALA A 308 -6.78 -19.68 -11.71
N GLY A 309 -7.69 -18.85 -11.20
CA GLY A 309 -9.13 -19.15 -11.24
C GLY A 309 -10.01 -18.01 -10.73
N ASP A 310 -11.33 -18.25 -10.72
CA ASP A 310 -12.30 -17.29 -10.19
C ASP A 310 -11.92 -16.89 -8.74
N PRO A 311 -11.61 -15.60 -8.49
CA PRO A 311 -11.19 -15.16 -7.17
C PRO A 311 -12.28 -15.28 -6.09
N ARG A 312 -13.54 -15.48 -6.46
CA ARG A 312 -14.66 -15.69 -5.52
C ARG A 312 -14.71 -17.12 -4.98
N GLN A 313 -13.97 -18.06 -5.55
CA GLN A 313 -13.88 -19.44 -5.05
C GLN A 313 -12.84 -19.54 -3.92
N ASP A 314 -13.21 -20.13 -2.79
CA ASP A 314 -12.32 -20.29 -1.63
C ASP A 314 -11.06 -21.10 -1.93
N ALA A 315 -11.10 -21.98 -2.94
CA ALA A 315 -9.98 -22.81 -3.37
C ALA A 315 -8.97 -22.07 -4.26
N THR A 316 -9.33 -20.91 -4.82
CA THR A 316 -8.47 -20.16 -5.72
C THR A 316 -7.27 -19.58 -4.96
N ARG A 317 -6.07 -19.79 -5.50
CA ARG A 317 -4.82 -19.27 -4.94
C ARG A 317 -4.25 -18.09 -5.71
N LEU A 318 -4.51 -18.01 -7.02
CA LEU A 318 -4.08 -16.91 -7.87
C LEU A 318 -5.31 -16.32 -8.58
N GLY A 319 -5.62 -15.09 -8.28
CA GLY A 319 -6.69 -14.35 -8.93
C GLY A 319 -6.21 -13.55 -10.13
N ALA A 320 -7.08 -12.67 -10.64
CA ALA A 320 -6.79 -11.77 -11.74
C ALA A 320 -5.92 -10.58 -11.31
N LEU A 321 -5.33 -9.88 -12.27
CA LEU A 321 -4.80 -8.53 -12.09
C LEU A 321 -5.95 -7.51 -12.13
N ALA A 322 -5.75 -6.35 -11.53
CA ALA A 322 -6.83 -5.38 -11.32
C ALA A 322 -7.37 -4.74 -12.62
N SER A 323 -6.61 -4.76 -13.72
CA SER A 323 -7.04 -4.11 -14.97
C SER A 323 -6.33 -4.67 -16.20
N ALA A 324 -6.91 -4.43 -17.40
CA ALA A 324 -6.29 -4.74 -18.68
C ALA A 324 -4.93 -4.06 -18.86
N VAL A 325 -4.79 -2.80 -18.41
CA VAL A 325 -3.54 -2.05 -18.48
C VAL A 325 -2.45 -2.75 -17.66
N GLN A 326 -2.79 -3.24 -16.47
CA GLN A 326 -1.85 -3.98 -15.63
C GLN A 326 -1.50 -5.34 -16.23
N GLN A 327 -2.47 -6.06 -16.79
CA GLN A 327 -2.22 -7.31 -17.51
C GLN A 327 -1.24 -7.13 -18.67
N GLN A 328 -1.48 -6.14 -19.54
CA GLN A 328 -0.59 -5.82 -20.66
C GLN A 328 0.82 -5.45 -20.17
N ARG A 329 0.92 -4.67 -19.10
CA ARG A 329 2.20 -4.32 -18.49
C ARG A 329 2.96 -5.57 -18.06
N VAL A 330 2.35 -6.47 -17.30
CA VAL A 330 3.00 -7.69 -16.81
C VAL A 330 3.41 -8.59 -17.98
N GLN A 331 2.55 -8.79 -18.98
CA GLN A 331 2.84 -9.54 -20.19
C GLN A 331 4.06 -8.96 -20.95
N SER A 332 4.16 -7.64 -21.04
CA SER A 332 5.29 -6.97 -21.70
C SER A 332 6.61 -7.19 -20.97
N TYR A 333 6.60 -7.23 -19.63
CA TYR A 333 7.80 -7.54 -18.84
C TYR A 333 8.19 -9.02 -18.95
N ILE A 334 7.22 -9.94 -18.99
CA ILE A 334 7.51 -11.36 -19.20
C ILE A 334 8.18 -11.55 -20.57
N GLN A 335 7.63 -10.93 -21.62
CA GLN A 335 8.23 -10.98 -22.96
C GLN A 335 9.64 -10.38 -22.96
N ARG A 336 9.84 -9.24 -22.30
CA ARG A 336 11.17 -8.63 -22.18
C ARG A 336 12.18 -9.53 -21.47
N GLY A 337 11.79 -10.23 -20.42
CA GLY A 337 12.66 -11.21 -19.75
C GLY A 337 13.10 -12.32 -20.70
N ILE A 338 12.21 -12.81 -21.57
CA ILE A 338 12.51 -13.79 -22.61
C ILE A 338 13.47 -13.18 -23.65
N ASP A 339 13.18 -11.99 -24.14
CA ASP A 339 13.99 -11.30 -25.17
C ASP A 339 15.40 -10.95 -24.67
N GLU A 340 15.55 -10.64 -23.37
CA GLU A 340 16.85 -10.40 -22.73
C GLU A 340 17.62 -11.71 -22.39
N GLY A 341 17.05 -12.87 -22.72
CA GLY A 341 17.71 -14.17 -22.62
C GLY A 341 17.66 -14.82 -21.23
N ALA A 342 16.79 -14.38 -20.34
CA ALA A 342 16.58 -15.07 -19.08
C ALA A 342 15.94 -16.46 -19.30
N GLU A 343 16.34 -17.47 -18.51
CA GLU A 343 15.76 -18.82 -18.59
C GLU A 343 14.31 -18.81 -18.13
N LEU A 344 13.35 -19.06 -19.02
CA LEU A 344 11.96 -19.25 -18.62
C LEU A 344 11.79 -20.64 -17.99
N VAL A 345 11.65 -20.70 -16.67
CA VAL A 345 11.53 -21.94 -15.91
C VAL A 345 10.10 -22.48 -15.93
N THR A 346 9.11 -21.61 -15.79
CA THR A 346 7.68 -21.92 -15.90
C THR A 346 6.86 -20.66 -16.13
N GLY A 347 5.62 -20.78 -16.58
CA GLY A 347 4.72 -19.68 -16.89
C GLY A 347 4.93 -19.11 -18.30
N GLY A 348 5.22 -17.83 -18.41
CA GLY A 348 5.42 -17.13 -19.68
C GLY A 348 4.23 -16.26 -20.08
N VAL A 349 4.23 -15.79 -21.31
CA VAL A 349 3.18 -14.92 -21.87
C VAL A 349 1.87 -15.68 -22.13
N GLY A 350 0.78 -14.94 -22.27
CA GLY A 350 -0.55 -15.46 -22.57
C GLY A 350 -1.40 -15.68 -21.30
N LEU A 351 -2.63 -16.07 -21.51
CA LEU A 351 -3.56 -16.45 -20.45
C LEU A 351 -3.17 -17.81 -19.85
N PRO A 352 -3.49 -18.06 -18.56
CA PRO A 352 -3.44 -19.40 -18.01
C PRO A 352 -4.33 -20.37 -18.81
N ASP A 353 -3.98 -21.66 -18.81
CA ASP A 353 -4.79 -22.68 -19.44
C ASP A 353 -6.18 -22.72 -18.81
N ASP A 354 -7.22 -23.05 -19.56
CA ASP A 354 -8.63 -23.09 -19.15
C ASP A 354 -9.24 -21.73 -18.74
N ILE A 355 -8.55 -20.60 -19.00
CA ILE A 355 -9.07 -19.25 -18.80
C ILE A 355 -9.10 -18.51 -20.12
N ASP A 356 -10.29 -18.10 -20.56
CA ASP A 356 -10.53 -17.39 -21.82
C ASP A 356 -10.88 -15.90 -21.64
N LYS A 357 -11.11 -15.47 -20.37
CA LYS A 357 -11.55 -14.11 -20.04
C LYS A 357 -11.03 -13.65 -18.69
N GLY A 358 -10.94 -12.32 -18.50
CA GLY A 358 -10.42 -11.69 -17.28
C GLY A 358 -8.94 -11.33 -17.41
N PHE A 359 -8.46 -10.52 -16.46
CA PHE A 359 -7.11 -9.96 -16.53
C PHE A 359 -6.07 -10.90 -15.89
N PHE A 360 -6.12 -12.17 -16.24
CA PHE A 360 -5.21 -13.19 -15.71
C PHE A 360 -3.86 -13.21 -16.40
N VAL A 361 -2.84 -13.67 -15.67
CA VAL A 361 -1.49 -13.96 -16.17
C VAL A 361 -0.98 -15.26 -15.55
N LYS A 362 -0.09 -15.95 -16.27
CA LYS A 362 0.55 -17.17 -15.76
C LYS A 362 1.53 -16.83 -14.63
N PRO A 363 1.53 -17.60 -13.51
CA PRO A 363 2.59 -17.50 -12.50
C PRO A 363 3.91 -17.85 -13.17
N THR A 364 4.85 -16.89 -13.18
CA THR A 364 6.06 -16.98 -14.01
C THR A 364 7.31 -16.96 -13.15
N VAL A 365 8.25 -17.83 -13.46
CA VAL A 365 9.59 -17.91 -12.85
C VAL A 365 10.65 -17.83 -13.94
N PHE A 366 11.57 -16.88 -13.78
CA PHE A 366 12.78 -16.78 -14.56
C PHE A 366 13.99 -17.25 -13.76
N GLY A 367 14.85 -18.06 -14.39
CA GLY A 367 16.13 -18.52 -13.87
C GLY A 367 17.31 -17.81 -14.51
N ARG A 368 18.49 -17.91 -13.87
CA ARG A 368 19.76 -17.32 -14.32
C ARG A 368 19.62 -15.86 -14.77
N VAL A 369 18.82 -15.10 -14.00
CA VAL A 369 18.54 -13.70 -14.32
C VAL A 369 19.77 -12.85 -14.05
N ASP A 370 20.19 -12.05 -15.04
CA ASP A 370 21.22 -11.04 -14.85
C ASP A 370 20.71 -9.98 -13.84
N PRO A 371 21.47 -9.70 -12.76
CA PRO A 371 21.09 -8.67 -11.79
C PRO A 371 20.83 -7.28 -12.40
N LYS A 372 21.36 -7.01 -13.60
CA LYS A 372 21.20 -5.73 -14.32
C LYS A 372 20.08 -5.75 -15.37
N SER A 373 19.47 -6.89 -15.65
CA SER A 373 18.38 -6.99 -16.60
C SER A 373 17.14 -6.18 -16.15
N THR A 374 16.28 -5.85 -17.10
CA THR A 374 15.05 -5.09 -16.83
C THR A 374 14.18 -5.78 -15.79
N ILE A 375 14.00 -7.10 -15.90
CA ILE A 375 13.16 -7.87 -14.96
C ILE A 375 13.76 -8.00 -13.55
N ALA A 376 15.06 -7.75 -13.38
CA ALA A 376 15.73 -7.71 -12.08
C ALA A 376 15.73 -6.32 -11.44
N GLN A 377 15.59 -5.24 -12.23
CA GLN A 377 15.72 -3.86 -11.78
C GLN A 377 14.39 -3.11 -11.70
N GLU A 378 13.44 -3.39 -12.59
CA GLU A 378 12.18 -2.68 -12.66
C GLU A 378 11.05 -3.42 -11.94
N GLU A 379 10.13 -2.66 -11.36
CA GLU A 379 8.94 -3.18 -10.70
C GLU A 379 7.91 -3.64 -11.73
N ILE A 380 7.66 -4.95 -11.80
CA ILE A 380 6.69 -5.55 -12.74
C ILE A 380 5.27 -5.40 -12.20
N PHE A 381 5.06 -5.63 -10.90
CA PHE A 381 3.79 -5.60 -10.21
C PHE A 381 2.82 -6.71 -10.66
N GLY A 382 3.36 -7.90 -10.81
CA GLY A 382 2.66 -9.13 -11.24
C GLY A 382 3.36 -10.39 -10.70
N PRO A 383 2.80 -11.60 -10.90
CA PRO A 383 3.33 -12.83 -10.35
C PRO A 383 4.54 -13.34 -11.17
N VAL A 384 5.65 -12.59 -11.10
CA VAL A 384 6.88 -12.86 -11.85
C VAL A 384 8.07 -12.84 -10.89
N LEU A 385 8.70 -14.00 -10.71
CA LEU A 385 9.85 -14.21 -9.85
C LEU A 385 11.14 -14.33 -10.69
N SER A 386 12.20 -13.64 -10.27
CA SER A 386 13.54 -13.69 -10.86
C SER A 386 14.50 -14.39 -9.91
N ILE A 387 15.07 -15.54 -10.31
CA ILE A 387 16.12 -16.24 -9.57
C ILE A 387 17.48 -15.73 -10.04
N ILE A 388 18.25 -15.20 -9.10
CA ILE A 388 19.58 -14.60 -9.30
C ILE A 388 20.57 -15.38 -8.44
N THR A 389 21.71 -15.77 -9.01
CA THR A 389 22.76 -16.48 -8.27
C THR A 389 23.77 -15.52 -7.67
N TYR A 390 24.40 -15.95 -6.59
CA TYR A 390 25.53 -15.28 -5.96
C TYR A 390 26.61 -16.30 -5.53
N ARG A 391 27.85 -15.86 -5.34
CA ARG A 391 28.99 -16.68 -4.98
C ARG A 391 29.27 -16.70 -3.48
N ASP A 392 29.01 -15.59 -2.81
CA ASP A 392 29.24 -15.38 -1.38
C ASP A 392 28.25 -14.38 -0.78
N GLU A 393 28.22 -14.29 0.55
CA GLU A 393 27.29 -13.40 1.27
C GLU A 393 27.48 -11.91 0.95
N ASP A 394 28.71 -11.48 0.68
CA ASP A 394 29.01 -10.09 0.32
C ASP A 394 28.44 -9.74 -1.04
N GLU A 395 28.52 -10.65 -1.98
CA GLU A 395 27.89 -10.51 -3.29
C GLU A 395 26.36 -10.52 -3.18
N ALA A 396 25.78 -11.40 -2.36
CA ALA A 396 24.34 -11.44 -2.11
C ALA A 396 23.83 -10.09 -1.59
N VAL A 397 24.51 -9.53 -0.59
CA VAL A 397 24.18 -8.20 -0.04
C VAL A 397 24.35 -7.10 -1.08
N ARG A 398 25.42 -7.16 -1.90
CA ARG A 398 25.65 -6.19 -2.97
C ARG A 398 24.50 -6.24 -4.00
N ILE A 399 24.11 -7.43 -4.46
CA ILE A 399 23.01 -7.60 -5.42
C ILE A 399 21.68 -7.17 -4.80
N ALA A 400 21.40 -7.53 -3.54
CA ALA A 400 20.19 -7.13 -2.84
C ALA A 400 20.04 -5.60 -2.81
N ASN A 401 21.14 -4.89 -2.54
CA ASN A 401 21.18 -3.43 -2.45
C ASN A 401 21.27 -2.71 -3.81
N ASP A 402 21.66 -3.42 -4.87
CA ASP A 402 21.86 -2.85 -6.22
C ASP A 402 20.52 -2.71 -6.96
N SER A 403 19.73 -1.80 -6.47
CA SER A 403 18.42 -1.42 -6.99
C SER A 403 18.13 0.04 -6.61
N PRO A 404 17.38 0.79 -7.42
CA PRO A 404 16.92 2.12 -7.04
C PRO A 404 15.92 2.09 -5.87
N TYR A 405 15.36 0.94 -5.58
CA TYR A 405 14.36 0.71 -4.53
C TYR A 405 14.99 0.26 -3.20
N GLY A 406 14.16 0.34 -2.15
CA GLY A 406 14.52 -0.14 -0.81
C GLY A 406 13.29 -0.23 0.10
N LEU A 407 12.21 -0.91 -0.35
CA LEU A 407 10.98 -1.03 0.44
C LEU A 407 11.06 -2.21 1.41
N GLY A 408 11.20 -3.43 0.89
CA GLY A 408 11.23 -4.65 1.66
C GLY A 408 12.35 -5.61 1.25
N GLY A 409 12.46 -6.71 1.96
CA GLY A 409 13.36 -7.82 1.69
C GLY A 409 13.14 -8.97 2.65
N ALA A 410 13.84 -10.07 2.44
CA ALA A 410 13.90 -11.20 3.36
C ALA A 410 15.30 -11.78 3.43
N VAL A 411 15.62 -12.41 4.55
CA VAL A 411 16.84 -13.23 4.72
C VAL A 411 16.45 -14.55 5.36
N TRP A 412 16.88 -15.64 4.74
CA TRP A 412 16.73 -17.00 5.22
C TRP A 412 18.10 -17.59 5.53
N ALA A 413 18.27 -18.12 6.73
CA ALA A 413 19.51 -18.72 7.23
C ALA A 413 19.23 -19.84 8.20
N GLY A 414 20.26 -20.59 8.60
CA GLY A 414 20.15 -21.67 9.59
C GLY A 414 19.87 -21.17 11.01
N SER A 415 20.07 -19.86 11.29
CA SER A 415 19.68 -19.23 12.55
C SER A 415 19.24 -17.79 12.37
N ASP A 416 18.46 -17.27 13.32
CA ASP A 416 18.03 -15.89 13.31
C ASP A 416 19.19 -14.90 13.48
N GLU A 417 20.22 -15.27 14.28
CA GLU A 417 21.42 -14.45 14.47
C GLU A 417 22.17 -14.29 13.15
N HIS A 418 22.30 -15.36 12.37
CA HIS A 418 22.92 -15.32 11.06
C HIS A 418 22.10 -14.46 10.09
N ALA A 419 20.80 -14.70 10.00
CA ALA A 419 19.91 -13.93 9.15
C ALA A 419 19.92 -12.44 9.50
N MET A 420 19.88 -12.06 10.80
CA MET A 420 19.93 -10.68 11.26
C MET A 420 21.27 -10.01 10.93
N ARG A 421 22.40 -10.74 10.98
CA ARG A 421 23.71 -10.20 10.59
C ARG A 421 23.71 -9.72 9.13
N ILE A 422 23.12 -10.50 8.24
CA ILE A 422 22.97 -10.12 6.82
C ILE A 422 21.91 -9.03 6.63
N ALA A 423 20.76 -9.17 7.29
CA ALA A 423 19.66 -8.21 7.18
C ALA A 423 20.06 -6.78 7.56
N ARG A 424 20.92 -6.60 8.57
CA ARG A 424 21.47 -5.28 8.97
C ARG A 424 22.25 -4.58 7.87
N ARG A 425 22.69 -5.32 6.86
CA ARG A 425 23.46 -4.81 5.70
C ARG A 425 22.55 -4.50 4.50
N ILE A 426 21.28 -4.91 4.54
CA ILE A 426 20.31 -4.65 3.47
C ILE A 426 19.65 -3.30 3.71
N ARG A 427 19.67 -2.44 2.70
CA ARG A 427 19.15 -1.06 2.77
C ARG A 427 17.69 -0.98 2.34
N THR A 428 16.82 -1.47 3.19
CA THR A 428 15.35 -1.44 3.01
C THR A 428 14.65 -1.04 4.29
N GLY A 429 13.39 -0.60 4.19
CA GLY A 429 12.60 -0.21 5.35
C GLY A 429 12.11 -1.40 6.18
N GLN A 430 12.05 -2.60 5.57
CA GLN A 430 11.63 -3.85 6.24
C GLN A 430 12.47 -5.02 5.73
N VAL A 431 12.76 -5.98 6.63
CA VAL A 431 13.38 -7.26 6.27
C VAL A 431 12.73 -8.38 7.10
N ASP A 432 12.19 -9.39 6.41
CA ASP A 432 11.63 -10.59 7.04
C ASP A 432 12.76 -11.58 7.35
N ILE A 433 12.81 -12.07 8.59
CA ILE A 433 13.81 -13.04 9.05
C ILE A 433 13.18 -14.43 9.10
N ASN A 434 13.73 -15.39 8.36
CA ASN A 434 13.31 -16.79 8.36
C ASN A 434 11.79 -16.98 8.24
N GLY A 435 11.12 -16.18 7.36
CA GLY A 435 9.68 -16.22 7.18
C GLY A 435 8.89 -15.53 8.29
N GLY A 436 9.48 -14.53 8.94
CA GLY A 436 8.83 -13.70 9.95
C GLY A 436 7.48 -13.15 9.47
N THR A 437 6.50 -13.16 10.34
CA THR A 437 5.14 -12.70 10.03
C THR A 437 5.04 -11.18 10.06
N TRP A 438 4.15 -10.63 9.22
CA TRP A 438 3.86 -9.20 9.20
C TRP A 438 3.42 -8.66 10.56
N ASN A 439 4.04 -7.56 11.00
CA ASN A 439 3.69 -6.86 12.23
C ASN A 439 3.05 -5.49 11.93
N MET A 440 1.74 -5.38 12.12
CA MET A 440 0.97 -4.16 11.87
C MET A 440 1.30 -3.00 12.82
N ALA A 441 2.05 -3.22 13.89
CA ALA A 441 2.50 -2.17 14.80
C ALA A 441 3.92 -1.66 14.50
N ALA A 442 4.68 -2.41 13.69
CA ALA A 442 6.03 -2.01 13.27
C ALA A 442 5.97 -1.00 12.12
N PRO A 443 6.96 -0.09 11.99
CA PRO A 443 6.98 0.90 10.92
C PRO A 443 7.09 0.23 9.56
N PHE A 444 6.29 0.71 8.61
CA PHE A 444 6.38 0.36 7.20
C PHE A 444 6.72 1.59 6.38
N GLY A 445 7.62 1.45 5.42
CA GLY A 445 8.00 2.52 4.49
C GLY A 445 9.38 2.31 3.90
N GLY A 446 9.64 3.00 2.79
CA GLY A 446 10.80 2.76 1.95
C GLY A 446 12.06 3.55 2.30
N PHE A 447 13.17 3.05 1.75
CA PHE A 447 14.43 3.76 1.57
C PHE A 447 14.58 4.10 0.09
N LYS A 448 15.51 4.98 -0.26
CA LYS A 448 15.85 5.33 -1.65
C LYS A 448 14.59 5.81 -2.43
N GLN A 449 14.37 5.28 -3.66
CA GLN A 449 13.21 5.65 -4.50
C GLN A 449 11.93 4.89 -4.16
N SER A 450 11.92 4.09 -3.10
CA SER A 450 10.68 3.54 -2.53
C SER A 450 9.93 4.54 -1.65
N GLY A 451 10.50 5.72 -1.44
CA GLY A 451 9.83 6.83 -0.79
C GLY A 451 10.40 7.19 0.58
N HIS A 452 9.66 7.99 1.32
CA HIS A 452 9.98 8.46 2.66
C HIS A 452 8.71 8.68 3.48
N GLY A 453 8.85 8.81 4.79
CA GLY A 453 7.76 8.70 5.74
C GLY A 453 7.58 7.25 6.22
N ARG A 454 6.69 7.07 7.20
CA ARG A 454 6.37 5.74 7.74
C ARG A 454 4.87 5.60 7.97
N GLU A 455 4.38 4.40 7.72
CA GLU A 455 3.03 3.97 8.07
C GLU A 455 3.08 2.96 9.21
N ASN A 456 1.94 2.60 9.77
CA ASN A 456 1.69 1.69 10.88
C ASN A 456 2.13 2.19 12.27
N GLY A 457 1.37 1.78 13.28
CA GLY A 457 1.65 2.01 14.69
C GLY A 457 1.89 3.48 15.03
N VAL A 458 2.73 3.72 16.01
CA VAL A 458 3.10 5.06 16.47
C VAL A 458 3.79 5.87 15.37
N TYR A 459 4.59 5.23 14.55
CA TYR A 459 5.32 5.87 13.46
C TYR A 459 4.38 6.47 12.41
N GLY A 460 3.28 5.76 12.09
CA GLY A 460 2.25 6.26 11.19
C GLY A 460 1.45 7.41 11.79
N LEU A 461 1.25 7.45 13.11
CA LEU A 461 0.61 8.58 13.79
C LEU A 461 1.51 9.81 13.78
N GLU A 462 2.80 9.66 14.10
CA GLU A 462 3.78 10.75 14.16
C GLU A 462 4.01 11.43 12.81
N GLU A 463 3.75 10.74 11.71
CA GLU A 463 3.85 11.30 10.36
C GLU A 463 2.88 12.49 10.15
N TYR A 464 1.75 12.53 10.87
CA TYR A 464 0.72 13.58 10.78
C TYR A 464 0.81 14.64 11.88
N LEU A 465 1.94 14.70 12.60
CA LEU A 465 2.15 15.62 13.72
C LEU A 465 3.32 16.58 13.44
N GLU A 466 3.16 17.82 13.88
CA GLU A 466 4.19 18.87 13.94
C GLU A 466 4.63 19.09 15.39
N TYR A 467 5.90 19.39 15.59
CA TYR A 467 6.47 19.65 16.92
C TYR A 467 6.57 21.15 17.17
N LYS A 468 5.92 21.61 18.24
CA LYS A 468 6.03 22.99 18.73
C LYS A 468 6.72 23.01 20.08
N SER A 469 7.74 23.83 20.23
CA SER A 469 8.45 24.01 21.52
C SER A 469 8.05 25.34 22.15
N MET A 470 7.52 25.30 23.38
CA MET A 470 7.15 26.47 24.18
C MET A 470 8.10 26.59 25.37
N GLN A 471 8.96 27.62 25.40
CA GLN A 471 9.95 27.86 26.43
C GLN A 471 9.29 28.51 27.67
N LEU A 472 9.37 27.85 28.79
CA LEU A 472 8.89 28.36 30.08
C LEU A 472 10.02 29.08 30.80
N LYS A 473 9.66 30.10 31.59
CA LYS A 473 10.64 30.74 32.46
C LYS A 473 11.16 29.72 33.48
N PRO A 474 12.49 29.56 33.63
CA PRO A 474 13.02 28.65 34.63
C PRO A 474 12.45 28.95 36.02
N ARG A 475 11.89 27.94 36.67
CA ARG A 475 11.48 28.07 38.09
C ARG A 475 12.75 28.07 38.93
N LYS A 476 12.89 29.09 39.84
CA LYS A 476 13.94 29.03 40.83
C LYS A 476 13.68 27.78 41.68
N PRO A 477 14.73 27.00 42.03
CA PRO A 477 14.56 25.94 43.00
C PRO A 477 13.95 26.52 44.30
N ALA A 478 12.94 25.83 44.83
CA ALA A 478 12.29 26.23 46.11
C ALA A 478 13.25 26.06 47.26
#